data_8085789c6da77ff95bdda512d0de2e27
#
_entry.id   8085789c6da77ff95bdda512d0de2e27
#
_cell.length_a   1.000
_cell.length_b   1.000
_cell.length_c   1.000
_cell.angle_alpha   90.00
_cell.angle_beta   90.00
_cell.angle_gamma   90.00
#
_symmetry.space_group_name_H-M   'P 1'
#
loop_
_entity.id
_entity.type
_entity.pdbx_description
1 polymer ?
#
loop_
_entity_poly.entity_id
_entity_poly.type
_entity_poly.pdbx_seq_one_letter_code
_entity_poly.pdbx_strand_id
1 'polypeptide(L)'
;MERAIAADYANIAGMVVLKNGERVYENYFGGCTEDSRIHVFSVTKSVVSVLIGMALDKGYIGGIDQRVLDFYPEYTPKRGEKTLQNITLRDMLTMTAPYKYKYHLRQPREKYGRRHRLALQASGQGQDRVYPRIRRTGL
;
A
#
# COMPACT_ATOMS: atom_id res chain seq x y z
N MET A 1 13.22 -19.65 -18.02
CA MET A 1 12.71 -18.51 -17.22
C MET A 1 11.90 -19.01 -16.03
N GLU A 2 10.83 -19.78 -16.18
CA GLU A 2 9.96 -20.24 -15.08
C GLU A 2 10.67 -21.03 -13.99
N ARG A 3 11.58 -21.94 -14.37
CA ARG A 3 12.40 -22.72 -13.40
C ARG A 3 13.30 -21.80 -12.55
N ALA A 4 13.88 -20.76 -13.14
CA ALA A 4 14.70 -19.81 -12.42
C ALA A 4 13.84 -18.96 -11.46
N ILE A 5 12.65 -18.53 -11.89
CA ILE A 5 11.72 -17.79 -11.04
C ILE A 5 11.29 -18.65 -9.84
N ALA A 6 10.93 -19.91 -10.07
CA ALA A 6 10.50 -20.81 -9.00
C ALA A 6 11.65 -21.17 -8.02
N ALA A 7 12.90 -21.27 -8.51
CA ALA A 7 14.05 -21.63 -7.70
C ALA A 7 14.65 -20.44 -6.94
N ASP A 8 14.80 -19.29 -7.62
CA ASP A 8 15.58 -18.18 -7.10
C ASP A 8 14.69 -17.08 -6.47
N TYR A 9 13.39 -17.07 -6.78
CA TYR A 9 12.44 -16.02 -6.37
C TYR A 9 11.18 -16.61 -5.74
N ALA A 10 11.34 -17.35 -4.66
CA ALA A 10 10.25 -18.05 -3.96
C ALA A 10 9.09 -17.15 -3.46
N ASN A 11 9.26 -15.83 -3.51
CA ASN A 11 8.26 -14.86 -3.05
C ASN A 11 7.43 -14.25 -4.19
N ILE A 12 7.65 -14.67 -5.44
CA ILE A 12 6.83 -14.22 -6.57
C ILE A 12 5.54 -15.03 -6.59
N ALA A 13 4.42 -14.34 -6.55
CA ALA A 13 3.09 -14.95 -6.58
C ALA A 13 2.51 -15.00 -7.99
N GLY A 14 2.85 -14.03 -8.84
CA GLY A 14 2.44 -13.97 -10.23
C GLY A 14 3.30 -13.01 -11.03
N MET A 15 3.35 -13.21 -12.34
CA MET A 15 4.05 -12.33 -13.28
C MET A 15 3.20 -12.14 -14.53
N VAL A 16 3.00 -10.89 -14.91
CA VAL A 16 2.36 -10.49 -16.16
C VAL A 16 3.32 -9.61 -16.93
N VAL A 17 3.51 -9.91 -18.22
CA VAL A 17 4.34 -9.11 -19.12
C VAL A 17 3.47 -8.57 -20.23
N LEU A 18 3.53 -7.25 -20.43
CA LEU A 18 2.86 -6.56 -21.52
C LEU A 18 3.92 -6.07 -22.52
N LYS A 19 3.63 -6.21 -23.81
CA LYS A 19 4.41 -5.64 -24.91
C LYS A 19 3.46 -4.89 -25.84
N ASN A 20 3.69 -3.61 -26.04
CA ASN A 20 2.83 -2.74 -26.86
C ASN A 20 1.34 -2.78 -26.44
N GLY A 21 1.07 -2.91 -25.15
CA GLY A 21 -0.29 -3.03 -24.61
C GLY A 21 -0.91 -4.42 -24.65
N GLU A 22 -0.27 -5.38 -25.32
CA GLU A 22 -0.73 -6.77 -25.39
C GLU A 22 -0.05 -7.64 -24.33
N ARG A 23 -0.83 -8.52 -23.70
CA ARG A 23 -0.32 -9.46 -22.71
C ARG A 23 0.39 -10.61 -23.42
N VAL A 24 1.72 -10.63 -23.33
CA VAL A 24 2.58 -11.66 -23.97
C VAL A 24 2.98 -12.78 -23.01
N TYR A 25 2.81 -12.59 -21.72
CA TYR A 25 3.09 -13.62 -20.71
C TYR A 25 2.26 -13.39 -19.46
N GLU A 26 1.74 -14.48 -18.89
CA GLU A 26 1.10 -14.51 -17.59
C GLU A 26 1.31 -15.88 -16.96
N ASN A 27 1.80 -15.91 -15.73
CA ASN A 27 1.93 -17.13 -14.96
C ASN A 27 1.89 -16.85 -13.46
N TYR A 28 1.53 -17.85 -12.67
CA TYR A 28 1.35 -17.78 -11.22
C TYR A 28 2.22 -18.82 -10.53
N PHE A 29 2.73 -18.49 -9.35
CA PHE A 29 3.72 -19.27 -8.62
C PHE A 29 3.28 -19.49 -7.17
N GLY A 30 3.91 -20.45 -6.48
CA GLY A 30 3.69 -20.67 -5.04
C GLY A 30 2.25 -21.09 -4.68
N GLY A 31 1.53 -21.70 -5.61
CA GLY A 31 0.12 -22.09 -5.41
C GLY A 31 -0.88 -20.95 -5.61
N CYS A 32 -0.44 -19.81 -6.12
CA CYS A 32 -1.32 -18.71 -6.51
C CYS A 32 -1.95 -18.96 -7.88
N THR A 33 -3.08 -18.31 -8.13
CA THR A 33 -3.84 -18.31 -9.39
C THR A 33 -4.20 -16.89 -9.78
N GLU A 34 -4.86 -16.68 -10.90
CA GLU A 34 -5.38 -15.38 -11.33
C GLU A 34 -6.34 -14.75 -10.32
N ASP A 35 -7.08 -15.58 -9.58
CA ASP A 35 -8.03 -15.14 -8.56
C ASP A 35 -7.40 -14.87 -7.19
N SER A 36 -6.09 -15.14 -7.04
CA SER A 36 -5.40 -14.95 -5.76
C SER A 36 -5.32 -13.48 -5.39
N ARG A 37 -5.79 -13.14 -4.19
CA ARG A 37 -5.74 -11.79 -3.65
C ARG A 37 -4.49 -11.60 -2.82
N ILE A 38 -3.58 -10.77 -3.31
CA ILE A 38 -2.29 -10.51 -2.68
C ILE A 38 -2.25 -9.09 -2.16
N HIS A 39 -1.78 -8.92 -0.93
CA HIS A 39 -1.64 -7.61 -0.34
C HIS A 39 -0.47 -6.86 -0.97
N VAL A 40 -0.76 -5.78 -1.70
CA VAL A 40 0.24 -5.00 -2.45
C VAL A 40 0.96 -3.94 -1.61
N PHE A 41 0.64 -3.82 -0.33
CA PHE A 41 1.26 -2.84 0.58
C PHE A 41 1.37 -1.43 -0.03
N SER A 42 2.59 -0.87 -0.04
CA SER A 42 2.85 0.50 -0.49
C SER A 42 2.72 0.72 -2.00
N VAL A 43 2.55 -0.31 -2.82
CA VAL A 43 2.19 -0.15 -4.24
C VAL A 43 0.89 0.64 -4.38
N THR A 44 0.00 0.53 -3.40
CA THR A 44 -1.22 1.35 -3.28
C THR A 44 -0.93 2.85 -3.41
N LYS A 45 0.22 3.34 -2.92
CA LYS A 45 0.58 4.76 -3.02
C LYS A 45 0.80 5.22 -4.47
N SER A 46 1.32 4.34 -5.31
CA SER A 46 1.49 4.63 -6.75
C SER A 46 0.12 4.78 -7.43
N VAL A 47 -0.83 3.92 -7.10
CA VAL A 47 -2.21 4.04 -7.60
C VAL A 47 -2.85 5.35 -7.12
N VAL A 48 -2.71 5.69 -5.84
CA VAL A 48 -3.22 6.96 -5.27
C VAL A 48 -2.59 8.16 -5.99
N SER A 49 -1.28 8.12 -6.29
CA SER A 49 -0.60 9.19 -7.03
C SER A 49 -1.23 9.42 -8.41
N VAL A 50 -1.51 8.34 -9.15
CA VAL A 50 -2.20 8.43 -10.45
C VAL A 50 -3.61 9.01 -10.29
N LEU A 51 -4.38 8.58 -9.28
CA LEU A 51 -5.72 9.10 -9.02
C LEU A 51 -5.70 10.61 -8.69
N ILE A 52 -4.70 11.08 -7.95
CA ILE A 52 -4.51 12.52 -7.70
C ILE A 52 -4.21 13.26 -9.01
N GLY A 53 -3.36 12.71 -9.89
CA GLY A 53 -3.11 13.28 -11.23
C GLY A 53 -4.39 13.40 -12.06
N MET A 54 -5.22 12.35 -12.07
CA MET A 54 -6.52 12.37 -12.76
C MET A 54 -7.48 13.40 -12.14
N ALA A 55 -7.46 13.60 -10.84
CA ALA A 55 -8.29 14.59 -10.17
C ALA A 55 -7.86 16.04 -10.51
N LEU A 56 -6.53 16.25 -10.67
CA LEU A 56 -5.99 17.52 -11.17
C LEU A 56 -6.43 17.80 -12.62
N ASP A 57 -6.28 16.83 -13.51
CA ASP A 57 -6.68 16.95 -14.92
C ASP A 57 -8.17 17.29 -15.07
N LYS A 58 -9.00 16.71 -14.20
CA LYS A 58 -10.46 16.96 -14.20
C LYS A 58 -10.88 18.22 -13.43
N GLY A 59 -9.94 18.96 -12.85
CA GLY A 59 -10.21 20.18 -12.10
C GLY A 59 -10.85 19.96 -10.72
N TYR A 60 -10.88 18.75 -10.20
CA TYR A 60 -11.37 18.48 -8.84
C TYR A 60 -10.42 18.96 -7.74
N ILE A 61 -9.15 19.08 -8.09
CA ILE A 61 -8.08 19.58 -7.23
C ILE A 61 -7.43 20.75 -7.98
N GLY A 62 -7.26 21.89 -7.31
CA GLY A 62 -6.67 23.09 -7.91
C GLY A 62 -5.16 23.04 -8.10
N GLY A 63 -4.47 22.17 -7.36
CA GLY A 63 -3.02 21.99 -7.44
C GLY A 63 -2.49 21.11 -6.32
N ILE A 64 -1.29 20.57 -6.48
CA ILE A 64 -0.67 19.72 -5.44
C ILE A 64 -0.19 20.51 -4.23
N ASP A 65 -0.10 21.84 -4.31
CA ASP A 65 0.24 22.73 -3.20
C ASP A 65 -1.00 23.12 -2.37
N GLN A 66 -2.19 22.65 -2.76
CA GLN A 66 -3.41 22.82 -1.98
C GLN A 66 -3.28 22.06 -0.65
N ARG A 67 -3.75 22.70 0.43
CA ARG A 67 -3.65 22.10 1.76
C ARG A 67 -4.65 20.96 1.93
N VAL A 68 -4.25 19.93 2.64
CA VAL A 68 -5.10 18.76 2.92
C VAL A 68 -6.37 19.15 3.67
N LEU A 69 -6.28 20.09 4.61
CA LEU A 69 -7.45 20.53 5.40
C LEU A 69 -8.46 21.35 4.60
N ASP A 70 -8.11 21.86 3.42
CA ASP A 70 -9.07 22.56 2.56
C ASP A 70 -10.16 21.60 2.03
N PHE A 71 -9.89 20.28 2.05
CA PHE A 71 -10.86 19.22 1.70
C PHE A 71 -11.74 18.76 2.86
N TYR A 72 -11.44 19.24 4.08
CA TYR A 72 -12.14 18.86 5.31
C TYR A 72 -12.55 20.10 6.10
N PRO A 73 -13.45 20.94 5.55
CA PRO A 73 -13.83 22.23 6.17
C PRO A 73 -14.44 22.06 7.57
N GLU A 74 -15.01 20.89 7.86
CA GLU A 74 -15.59 20.56 9.17
C GLU A 74 -14.53 20.20 10.22
N TYR A 75 -13.28 19.94 9.80
CA TYR A 75 -12.23 19.53 10.74
C TYR A 75 -11.56 20.74 11.39
N THR A 76 -11.66 20.81 12.71
CA THR A 76 -10.95 21.82 13.51
C THR A 76 -9.73 21.20 14.17
N PRO A 77 -8.48 21.62 13.81
CA PRO A 77 -7.26 21.10 14.43
C PRO A 77 -7.23 21.33 15.93
N LYS A 78 -6.89 20.28 16.69
CA LYS A 78 -6.78 20.34 18.15
C LYS A 78 -5.51 21.06 18.59
N ARG A 79 -5.46 21.42 19.87
CA ARG A 79 -4.26 22.01 20.49
C ARG A 79 -3.06 21.05 20.31
N GLY A 80 -2.01 21.49 19.64
CA GLY A 80 -0.82 20.67 19.33
C GLY A 80 -0.76 20.12 17.90
N GLU A 81 -1.83 20.25 17.11
CA GLU A 81 -1.92 19.81 15.71
C GLU A 81 -1.65 20.96 14.72
N LYS A 82 -0.92 22.00 15.13
CA LYS A 82 -0.63 23.17 14.30
C LYS A 82 0.03 22.83 12.96
N THR A 83 0.82 21.75 12.93
CA THR A 83 1.50 21.30 11.71
C THR A 83 0.52 20.80 10.65
N LEU A 84 -0.66 20.28 11.03
CA LEU A 84 -1.67 19.80 10.08
C LEU A 84 -2.20 20.93 9.20
N GLN A 85 -2.23 22.17 9.70
CA GLN A 85 -2.79 23.32 8.99
C GLN A 85 -2.04 23.66 7.70
N ASN A 86 -0.77 23.27 7.60
CA ASN A 86 0.10 23.62 6.49
C ASN A 86 0.49 22.42 5.61
N ILE A 87 0.01 21.22 5.92
CA ILE A 87 0.32 20.03 5.11
C ILE A 87 -0.39 20.14 3.77
N THR A 88 0.38 20.01 2.70
CA THR A 88 -0.11 20.03 1.32
C THR A 88 -0.27 18.62 0.74
N LEU A 89 -0.96 18.50 -0.39
CA LEU A 89 -0.99 17.26 -1.16
C LEU A 89 0.43 16.86 -1.61
N ARG A 90 1.28 17.83 -1.93
CA ARG A 90 2.71 17.60 -2.27
C ARG A 90 3.43 16.90 -1.13
N ASP A 91 3.28 17.39 0.12
CA ASP A 91 3.93 16.79 1.28
C ASP A 91 3.46 15.35 1.51
N MET A 92 2.18 15.07 1.25
CA MET A 92 1.63 13.72 1.34
C MET A 92 2.19 12.80 0.25
N LEU A 93 2.22 13.26 -1.01
CA LEU A 93 2.71 12.50 -2.16
C LEU A 93 4.20 12.19 -2.06
N THR A 94 4.99 13.11 -1.53
CA THR A 94 6.45 12.95 -1.34
C THR A 94 6.83 12.32 -0.01
N MET A 95 5.85 12.02 0.86
CA MET A 95 6.05 11.48 2.21
C MET A 95 6.90 12.40 3.11
N THR A 96 6.82 13.72 2.91
CA THR A 96 7.55 14.73 3.69
C THR A 96 6.67 15.46 4.71
N ALA A 97 5.41 15.05 4.83
CA ALA A 97 4.48 15.65 5.80
C ALA A 97 5.04 15.59 7.23
N PRO A 98 5.16 16.74 7.93
CA PRO A 98 5.82 16.83 9.23
C PRO A 98 4.93 16.34 10.38
N TYR A 99 4.49 15.09 10.32
CA TYR A 99 3.74 14.48 11.42
C TYR A 99 4.66 14.27 12.62
N LYS A 100 4.26 14.76 13.79
CA LYS A 100 4.88 14.35 15.05
C LYS A 100 4.42 12.94 15.40
N TYR A 101 5.00 11.94 14.76
CA TYR A 101 4.84 10.56 15.17
C TYR A 101 5.54 10.36 16.51
N LYS A 102 4.78 10.30 17.60
CA LYS A 102 5.25 9.55 18.75
C LYS A 102 5.19 8.09 18.34
N TYR A 103 6.31 7.56 17.85
CA TYR A 103 6.50 6.12 17.73
C TYR A 103 6.37 5.55 19.14
N HIS A 104 5.17 5.23 19.55
CA HIS A 104 4.98 4.30 20.63
C HIS A 104 5.44 2.94 20.10
N LEU A 105 6.72 2.63 20.28
CA LEU A 105 7.35 1.33 20.05
C LEU A 105 6.65 0.18 20.81
N ARG A 106 5.53 0.45 21.46
CA ARG A 106 4.65 -0.47 22.21
C ARG A 106 3.25 -0.56 21.61
N GLN A 107 3.12 -0.70 20.30
CA GLN A 107 1.91 -1.33 19.78
C GLN A 107 2.21 -2.84 19.70
N PRO A 108 1.56 -3.67 20.52
CA PRO A 108 1.74 -5.12 20.41
C PRO A 108 1.41 -5.55 18.98
N ARG A 109 2.26 -6.35 18.37
CA ARG A 109 2.03 -6.99 17.06
C ARG A 109 0.65 -7.67 16.94
N GLU A 110 0.02 -7.96 18.08
CA GLU A 110 -1.33 -8.54 18.18
C GLU A 110 -2.46 -7.67 17.62
N LYS A 111 -2.37 -6.33 17.70
CA LYS A 111 -3.47 -5.46 17.25
C LYS A 111 -3.57 -5.40 15.72
N TYR A 112 -2.43 -5.45 15.02
CA TYR A 112 -2.41 -5.53 13.55
C TYR A 112 -2.74 -6.95 13.06
N GLY A 113 -2.24 -7.98 13.74
CA GLY A 113 -2.51 -9.38 13.40
C GLY A 113 -3.99 -9.76 13.53
N ARG A 114 -4.73 -9.16 14.47
CA ARG A 114 -6.14 -9.48 14.71
C ARG A 114 -7.05 -8.85 13.65
N ARG A 115 -6.84 -7.59 13.29
CA ARG A 115 -7.60 -6.92 12.21
C ARG A 115 -7.31 -7.52 10.84
N HIS A 116 -6.09 -7.92 10.58
CA HIS A 116 -5.71 -8.58 9.34
C HIS A 116 -6.30 -9.99 9.25
N ARG A 117 -6.35 -10.74 10.36
CA ARG A 117 -7.01 -12.05 10.43
C ARG A 117 -8.52 -11.96 10.21
N LEU A 118 -9.17 -10.96 10.78
CA LEU A 118 -10.62 -10.74 10.60
C LEU A 118 -10.97 -10.37 9.16
N ALA A 119 -10.14 -9.58 8.49
CA ALA A 119 -10.32 -9.24 7.08
C ALA A 119 -10.15 -10.47 6.17
N LEU A 120 -9.21 -11.36 6.46
CA LEU A 120 -9.00 -12.61 5.73
C LEU A 120 -10.11 -13.64 6.02
N GLN A 121 -10.63 -13.71 7.25
CA GLN A 121 -11.76 -14.57 7.61
C GLN A 121 -13.08 -14.10 6.98
N ALA A 122 -13.29 -12.79 6.89
CA ALA A 122 -14.46 -12.22 6.22
C ALA A 122 -14.48 -12.46 4.70
N SER A 123 -13.32 -12.72 4.09
CA SER A 123 -13.20 -13.06 2.66
C SER A 123 -13.35 -14.55 2.34
N GLY A 124 -13.66 -15.40 3.35
CA GLY A 124 -13.91 -16.83 3.16
C GLY A 124 -12.68 -17.67 2.76
N GLN A 125 -11.49 -17.10 2.77
CA GLN A 125 -10.26 -17.81 2.45
C GLN A 125 -9.39 -17.98 3.70
N GLY A 126 -9.74 -18.96 4.52
CA GLY A 126 -8.87 -19.49 5.56
C GLY A 126 -7.76 -20.33 4.96
N GLN A 127 -6.67 -19.72 4.50
CA GLN A 127 -5.45 -20.43 4.19
C GLN A 127 -4.24 -19.74 4.84
N ASP A 128 -3.71 -20.41 5.86
CA ASP A 128 -2.56 -20.06 6.69
C ASP A 128 -1.19 -20.12 5.95
N ARG A 129 -1.13 -19.87 4.62
CA ARG A 129 0.06 -20.18 3.82
C ARG A 129 0.75 -19.04 3.09
N VAL A 130 0.40 -17.77 3.28
CA VAL A 130 0.94 -16.71 2.40
C VAL A 130 2.15 -15.94 2.97
N TYR A 131 2.60 -16.20 4.21
CA TYR A 131 3.81 -15.58 4.74
C TYR A 131 4.77 -16.62 5.31
N PRO A 132 5.77 -17.10 4.54
CA PRO A 132 6.88 -17.79 5.14
C PRO A 132 7.60 -16.83 6.10
N ARG A 133 7.82 -17.27 7.34
CA ARG A 133 8.64 -16.54 8.32
C ARG A 133 10.00 -16.28 7.71
N ILE A 134 10.34 -15.02 7.46
CA ILE A 134 11.71 -14.61 7.18
C ILE A 134 12.50 -14.93 8.46
N ARG A 135 13.24 -16.03 8.45
CA ARG A 135 14.27 -16.27 9.47
C ARG A 135 15.33 -15.20 9.23
N ARG A 136 15.50 -14.29 10.18
CA ARG A 136 16.69 -13.48 10.25
C ARG A 136 17.84 -14.45 10.51
N THR A 137 18.61 -14.78 9.49
CA THR A 137 19.96 -15.31 9.65
C THR A 137 20.78 -14.16 10.20
N GLY A 138 21.28 -14.33 11.44
CA GLY A 138 22.18 -13.36 12.04
C GLY A 138 23.49 -13.26 11.25
N LEU A 139 23.94 -12.05 11.10
CA LEU A 139 25.34 -11.60 11.04
C LEU A 139 25.44 -10.42 12.00
#